data_dfbdbc9731abad4b725d92a38f2a7152
#
_entry.id   dfbdbc9731abad4b725d92a38f2a7152
#
_cell.length_a   1.000
_cell.length_b   1.000
_cell.length_c   1.000
_cell.angle_alpha   90.00
_cell.angle_beta   90.00
_cell.angle_gamma   90.00
#
_symmetry.space_group_name_H-M   'P 1'
#
loop_
_entity.id
_entity.type
_entity.pdbx_description
1 polymer ?
#
loop_
_entity_poly.entity_id
_entity_poly.type
_entity_poly.pdbx_seq_one_letter_code
_entity_poly.pdbx_strand_id
1 'polypeptide(L)'
;MVDAARGMVNEFAPGGVRIAMRLYETLTRHVFPPLRPKRNFTRMPQFYFGNHQSVSADGATIEWPRYSRWLDFELELGVVMARSVRNCTPREGLSAVGGFVVLNDCTARDVQWDDLRGSSFGAMVKSKSFASVISSVVVTADEILSAWQDLRGEVWVNGQRWCTGSARGPSHGIGEMVAYAAADETLQAGALIGTGTFPGCSGIEIGRQLRPGDTVECRIDKIGSATTTYGSVAS
;
A
#
# COMPACT_ATOMS: atom_id res chain seq x y z
N MET A 1 -1.74 1.81 -9.60
CA MET A 1 -1.99 0.39 -10.00
C MET A 1 -1.34 0.02 -11.33
N VAL A 2 -1.62 0.70 -12.45
CA VAL A 2 -1.00 0.37 -13.76
C VAL A 2 0.51 0.41 -13.69
N ASP A 3 1.08 1.42 -13.03
CA ASP A 3 2.53 1.58 -12.94
C ASP A 3 3.17 0.51 -12.04
N ALA A 4 2.52 0.13 -10.95
CA ALA A 4 2.96 -1.01 -10.14
C ALA A 4 2.95 -2.31 -10.95
N ALA A 5 1.85 -2.59 -11.68
CA ALA A 5 1.76 -3.76 -12.56
C ALA A 5 2.83 -3.74 -13.67
N ARG A 6 3.11 -2.57 -14.26
CA ARG A 6 4.16 -2.38 -15.26
C ARG A 6 5.54 -2.62 -14.66
N GLY A 7 5.80 -2.09 -13.46
CA GLY A 7 7.02 -2.34 -12.72
C GLY A 7 7.24 -3.83 -12.46
N MET A 8 6.22 -4.55 -11.99
CA MET A 8 6.24 -5.99 -11.78
C MET A 8 6.56 -6.77 -13.06
N VAL A 9 5.94 -6.41 -14.20
CA VAL A 9 6.26 -7.02 -15.49
C VAL A 9 7.69 -6.72 -15.91
N ASN A 10 8.17 -5.51 -15.73
CA ASN A 10 9.54 -5.14 -16.08
C ASN A 10 10.58 -5.91 -15.26
N GLU A 11 10.30 -6.18 -13.99
CA GLU A 11 11.22 -6.85 -13.09
C GLU A 11 11.16 -8.39 -13.23
N PHE A 12 9.98 -8.95 -13.16
CA PHE A 12 9.79 -10.38 -12.95
C PHE A 12 9.33 -11.16 -14.18
N ALA A 13 8.77 -10.50 -15.21
CA ALA A 13 8.26 -11.22 -16.37
C ALA A 13 9.36 -11.71 -17.32
N PRO A 14 9.13 -12.82 -18.06
CA PRO A 14 10.02 -13.26 -19.13
C PRO A 14 10.27 -12.17 -20.17
N GLY A 15 11.47 -12.16 -20.76
CA GLY A 15 11.89 -11.13 -21.72
C GLY A 15 10.93 -10.92 -22.88
N GLY A 16 10.34 -11.99 -23.42
CA GLY A 16 9.33 -11.88 -24.48
C GLY A 16 8.08 -11.10 -24.09
N VAL A 17 7.61 -11.26 -22.86
CA VAL A 17 6.44 -10.50 -22.33
C VAL A 17 6.79 -9.02 -22.18
N ARG A 18 7.97 -8.69 -21.68
CA ARG A 18 8.46 -7.32 -21.56
C ARG A 18 8.56 -6.61 -22.90
N ILE A 19 9.10 -7.30 -23.90
CA ILE A 19 9.20 -6.80 -25.29
C ILE A 19 7.81 -6.59 -25.87
N ALA A 20 6.91 -7.56 -25.75
CA ALA A 20 5.54 -7.45 -26.25
C ALA A 20 4.77 -6.28 -25.62
N MET A 21 4.92 -6.09 -24.30
CA MET A 21 4.33 -4.94 -23.60
C MET A 21 4.83 -3.61 -24.17
N ARG A 22 6.16 -3.45 -24.29
CA ARG A 22 6.79 -2.21 -24.79
C ARG A 22 6.37 -1.92 -26.23
N LEU A 23 6.39 -2.92 -27.10
CA LEU A 23 5.96 -2.78 -28.49
C LEU A 23 4.48 -2.37 -28.58
N TYR A 24 3.61 -3.04 -27.84
CA TYR A 24 2.20 -2.71 -27.81
C TYR A 24 1.96 -1.26 -27.38
N GLU A 25 2.54 -0.84 -26.24
CA GLU A 25 2.36 0.52 -25.70
C GLU A 25 2.95 1.59 -26.62
N THR A 26 4.08 1.30 -27.29
CA THR A 26 4.69 2.22 -28.25
C THR A 26 3.85 2.40 -29.50
N LEU A 27 3.35 1.31 -30.08
CA LEU A 27 2.61 1.32 -31.33
C LEU A 27 1.17 1.84 -31.18
N THR A 28 0.50 1.45 -30.08
CA THR A 28 -0.93 1.77 -29.92
C THR A 28 -1.19 3.01 -29.09
N ARG A 29 -0.19 3.48 -28.33
CA ARG A 29 -0.33 4.55 -27.30
C ARG A 29 -1.33 4.20 -26.20
N HIS A 30 -1.66 2.92 -26.02
CA HIS A 30 -2.56 2.42 -25.01
C HIS A 30 -1.84 1.53 -24.01
N VAL A 31 -2.36 1.50 -22.78
CA VAL A 31 -1.89 0.58 -21.74
C VAL A 31 -2.03 -0.86 -22.20
N PHE A 32 -0.98 -1.66 -22.05
CA PHE A 32 -0.97 -3.08 -22.37
C PHE A 32 -2.13 -3.79 -21.66
N PRO A 33 -3.01 -4.53 -22.38
CA PRO A 33 -4.24 -5.04 -21.80
C PRO A 33 -4.12 -5.81 -20.50
N PRO A 34 -3.10 -6.68 -20.29
CA PRO A 34 -2.90 -7.38 -19.03
C PRO A 34 -2.61 -6.47 -17.82
N LEU A 35 -2.17 -5.23 -18.03
CA LEU A 35 -1.91 -4.25 -16.95
C LEU A 35 -3.14 -3.46 -16.54
N ARG A 36 -4.22 -3.54 -17.32
CA ARG A 36 -5.42 -2.77 -17.04
C ARG A 36 -6.11 -3.29 -15.77
N PRO A 37 -6.61 -2.39 -14.91
CA PRO A 37 -7.39 -2.81 -13.76
C PRO A 37 -8.59 -3.66 -14.20
N LYS A 38 -8.83 -4.75 -13.49
CA LYS A 38 -10.02 -5.57 -13.72
C LYS A 38 -11.27 -4.81 -13.27
N ARG A 39 -12.44 -5.12 -13.88
CA ARG A 39 -13.71 -4.44 -13.59
C ARG A 39 -14.05 -4.36 -12.09
N ASN A 40 -13.69 -5.37 -11.32
CA ASN A 40 -13.97 -5.38 -9.88
C ASN A 40 -13.22 -4.31 -9.11
N PHE A 41 -12.07 -3.84 -9.61
CA PHE A 41 -11.27 -2.80 -8.95
C PHE A 41 -12.01 -1.46 -8.81
N THR A 42 -12.85 -1.11 -9.78
CA THR A 42 -13.66 0.12 -9.74
C THR A 42 -15.06 -0.11 -9.18
N ARG A 43 -15.48 -1.38 -9.07
CA ARG A 43 -16.84 -1.72 -8.61
C ARG A 43 -16.95 -1.84 -7.10
N MET A 44 -15.89 -2.31 -6.44
CA MET A 44 -15.87 -2.51 -4.99
C MET A 44 -14.46 -2.27 -4.45
N PRO A 45 -14.29 -1.77 -3.23
CA PRO A 45 -13.00 -1.74 -2.56
C PRO A 45 -12.41 -3.15 -2.50
N GLN A 46 -11.17 -3.30 -2.96
CA GLN A 46 -10.43 -4.55 -2.83
C GLN A 46 -9.41 -4.41 -1.73
N PHE A 47 -9.42 -5.30 -0.77
CA PHE A 47 -8.51 -5.29 0.37
C PHE A 47 -8.05 -6.71 0.73
N TYR A 48 -7.00 -6.78 1.51
CA TYR A 48 -6.52 -8.00 2.13
C TYR A 48 -6.50 -7.80 3.66
N PHE A 49 -6.55 -8.88 4.39
CA PHE A 49 -6.36 -8.83 5.84
C PHE A 49 -4.87 -8.96 6.16
N GLY A 50 -4.29 -7.89 6.67
CA GLY A 50 -2.93 -7.91 7.20
C GLY A 50 -2.86 -8.63 8.54
N ASN A 51 -1.68 -9.13 8.89
CA ASN A 51 -1.43 -9.66 10.21
C ASN A 51 -1.27 -8.50 11.21
N HIS A 52 -2.28 -8.28 12.05
CA HIS A 52 -2.25 -7.20 13.04
C HIS A 52 -1.09 -7.32 14.06
N GLN A 53 -0.53 -8.52 14.25
CA GLN A 53 0.61 -8.75 15.14
C GLN A 53 1.95 -8.32 14.53
N SER A 54 2.00 -8.06 13.24
CA SER A 54 3.20 -7.57 12.53
C SER A 54 3.16 -6.06 12.24
N VAL A 55 2.27 -5.34 12.88
CA VAL A 55 2.28 -3.88 12.87
C VAL A 55 3.30 -3.39 13.89
N SER A 56 4.24 -2.58 13.43
CA SER A 56 5.34 -2.03 14.23
C SER A 56 5.25 -0.50 14.28
N ALA A 57 5.82 0.07 15.33
CA ALA A 57 5.92 1.51 15.49
C ALA A 57 7.03 2.10 14.61
N ASP A 58 6.99 3.42 14.45
CA ASP A 58 8.03 4.24 13.85
C ASP A 58 9.43 3.90 14.41
N GLY A 59 10.42 3.85 13.53
CA GLY A 59 11.80 3.48 13.87
C GLY A 59 12.07 1.97 13.90
N ALA A 60 11.08 1.13 13.61
CA ALA A 60 11.25 -0.32 13.65
C ALA A 60 12.27 -0.82 12.60
N THR A 61 13.03 -1.84 12.99
CA THR A 61 13.82 -2.64 12.07
C THR A 61 13.03 -3.89 11.69
N ILE A 62 12.76 -4.04 10.40
CA ILE A 62 12.06 -5.20 9.85
C ILE A 62 13.09 -6.20 9.34
N GLU A 63 13.06 -7.42 9.87
CA GLU A 63 13.88 -8.50 9.35
C GLU A 63 13.51 -8.80 7.90
N TRP A 64 14.52 -8.99 7.06
CA TRP A 64 14.28 -9.40 5.67
C TRP A 64 13.86 -10.87 5.65
N PRO A 65 12.62 -11.20 5.21
CA PRO A 65 12.13 -12.56 5.22
C PRO A 65 12.97 -13.47 4.31
N ARG A 66 13.32 -14.67 4.79
CA ARG A 66 14.11 -15.66 4.03
C ARG A 66 13.48 -16.09 2.71
N TYR A 67 12.17 -15.99 2.61
CA TYR A 67 11.40 -16.39 1.43
C TYR A 67 11.34 -15.31 0.34
N SER A 68 11.86 -14.11 0.59
CA SER A 68 11.81 -13.01 -0.37
C SER A 68 13.21 -12.46 -0.66
N ARG A 69 13.46 -12.19 -1.90
CA ARG A 69 14.67 -11.51 -2.39
C ARG A 69 14.42 -10.08 -2.85
N TRP A 70 13.17 -9.60 -2.75
CA TRP A 70 12.77 -8.30 -3.25
C TRP A 70 11.74 -7.62 -2.33
N LEU A 71 12.21 -6.87 -1.33
CA LEU A 71 11.34 -6.06 -0.49
C LEU A 71 11.14 -4.67 -1.07
N ASP A 72 10.00 -4.09 -0.75
CA ASP A 72 9.56 -2.79 -1.19
C ASP A 72 8.82 -2.07 -0.07
N PHE A 73 8.75 -0.75 -0.20
CA PHE A 73 7.90 0.12 0.60
C PHE A 73 6.65 0.50 -0.18
N GLU A 74 5.58 0.80 0.52
CA GLU A 74 4.38 1.44 -0.01
C GLU A 74 3.93 2.54 0.95
N LEU A 75 4.01 3.79 0.51
CA LEU A 75 3.51 4.91 1.29
C LEU A 75 1.99 4.96 1.18
N GLU A 76 1.31 4.82 2.31
CA GLU A 76 -0.14 4.86 2.42
C GLU A 76 -0.59 5.82 3.52
N LEU A 77 -1.81 6.33 3.37
CA LEU A 77 -2.55 6.92 4.47
C LEU A 77 -3.20 5.79 5.28
N GLY A 78 -2.86 5.67 6.54
CA GLY A 78 -3.51 4.74 7.47
C GLY A 78 -4.69 5.42 8.17
N VAL A 79 -5.85 4.78 8.16
CA VAL A 79 -7.07 5.21 8.84
C VAL A 79 -7.23 4.40 10.11
N VAL A 80 -7.37 5.07 11.25
CA VAL A 80 -7.60 4.43 12.57
C VAL A 80 -9.04 4.63 13.00
N MET A 81 -9.73 3.52 13.32
CA MET A 81 -11.13 3.57 13.74
C MET A 81 -11.27 3.94 15.22
N ALA A 82 -12.09 4.95 15.54
CA ALA A 82 -12.40 5.32 16.93
C ALA A 82 -13.51 4.45 17.53
N ARG A 83 -14.40 3.92 16.70
CA ARG A 83 -15.57 3.15 17.14
C ARG A 83 -15.73 1.91 16.27
N SER A 84 -16.25 0.85 16.88
CA SER A 84 -16.64 -0.35 16.12
C SER A 84 -17.88 -0.06 15.28
N VAL A 85 -17.90 -0.59 14.05
CA VAL A 85 -19.02 -0.50 13.12
C VAL A 85 -19.33 -1.85 12.50
N ARG A 86 -20.60 -2.06 12.15
CA ARG A 86 -21.08 -3.23 11.40
C ARG A 86 -22.26 -2.80 10.54
N ASN A 87 -22.32 -3.22 9.29
CA ASN A 87 -23.41 -2.90 8.36
C ASN A 87 -23.73 -1.41 8.31
N CYS A 88 -22.70 -0.58 8.28
CA CYS A 88 -22.84 0.90 8.27
C CYS A 88 -22.93 1.45 6.86
N THR A 89 -23.56 2.59 6.73
CA THR A 89 -23.50 3.42 5.51
C THR A 89 -22.12 4.06 5.37
N PRO A 90 -21.69 4.49 4.17
CA PRO A 90 -20.44 5.24 4.01
C PRO A 90 -20.32 6.47 4.92
N ARG A 91 -21.42 7.16 5.18
CA ARG A 91 -21.46 8.32 6.09
C ARG A 91 -21.18 7.92 7.54
N GLU A 92 -21.82 6.86 8.01
CA GLU A 92 -21.60 6.32 9.35
C GLU A 92 -20.19 5.78 9.52
N GLY A 93 -19.68 5.05 8.50
CA GLY A 93 -18.31 4.58 8.46
C GLY A 93 -17.31 5.73 8.56
N LEU A 94 -17.51 6.79 7.80
CA LEU A 94 -16.69 7.99 7.86
C LEU A 94 -16.71 8.65 9.24
N SER A 95 -17.88 8.71 9.88
CA SER A 95 -18.05 9.29 11.24
C SER A 95 -17.42 8.43 12.36
N ALA A 96 -17.03 7.19 12.07
CA ALA A 96 -16.38 6.29 13.01
C ALA A 96 -14.85 6.36 12.93
N VAL A 97 -14.29 7.09 11.96
CA VAL A 97 -12.84 7.34 11.85
C VAL A 97 -12.39 8.21 13.02
N GLY A 98 -11.34 7.76 13.72
CA GLY A 98 -10.73 8.48 14.83
C GLY A 98 -9.58 9.37 14.42
N GLY A 99 -8.81 8.93 13.42
CA GLY A 99 -7.65 9.69 12.97
C GLY A 99 -6.84 8.97 11.90
N PHE A 100 -5.68 9.53 11.65
CA PHE A 100 -4.81 9.16 10.55
C PHE A 100 -3.37 8.99 11.00
N VAL A 101 -2.68 8.06 10.36
CA VAL A 101 -1.26 7.77 10.55
C VAL A 101 -0.57 7.69 9.19
N VAL A 102 0.74 7.87 9.16
CA VAL A 102 1.56 7.42 8.03
C VAL A 102 1.69 5.90 8.14
N LEU A 103 1.47 5.19 7.05
CA LEU A 103 1.63 3.75 6.97
C LEU A 103 2.65 3.41 5.87
N ASN A 104 3.64 2.58 6.22
CA ASN A 104 4.48 1.88 5.27
C ASN A 104 4.00 0.42 5.19
N ASP A 105 3.32 0.05 4.11
CA ASP A 105 2.89 -1.32 3.85
C ASP A 105 4.03 -2.12 3.21
N CYS A 106 4.88 -2.71 4.05
CA CYS A 106 6.05 -3.45 3.61
C CYS A 106 5.67 -4.64 2.73
N THR A 107 6.27 -4.73 1.55
CA THR A 107 5.83 -5.68 0.53
C THR A 107 6.96 -6.55 0.03
N ALA A 108 6.76 -7.88 -0.03
CA ALA A 108 7.62 -8.84 -0.70
C ALA A 108 7.15 -9.00 -2.16
N ARG A 109 7.76 -8.26 -3.10
CA ARG A 109 7.28 -8.15 -4.49
C ARG A 109 7.41 -9.41 -5.31
N ASP A 110 8.46 -10.17 -5.13
CA ASP A 110 8.65 -11.46 -5.80
C ASP A 110 7.57 -12.46 -5.39
N VAL A 111 7.24 -12.51 -4.09
CA VAL A 111 6.14 -13.33 -3.57
C VAL A 111 4.80 -12.84 -4.11
N GLN A 112 4.57 -11.52 -4.12
CA GLN A 112 3.35 -10.93 -4.67
C GLN A 112 3.18 -11.27 -6.16
N TRP A 113 4.27 -11.25 -6.92
CA TRP A 113 4.25 -11.63 -8.35
C TRP A 113 3.83 -13.07 -8.56
N ASP A 114 4.40 -13.99 -7.78
CA ASP A 114 4.08 -15.41 -7.88
C ASP A 114 2.64 -15.69 -7.45
N ASP A 115 2.18 -15.09 -6.36
CA ASP A 115 0.81 -15.18 -5.87
C ASP A 115 -0.22 -14.69 -6.90
N LEU A 116 0.03 -13.55 -7.54
CA LEU A 116 -0.88 -12.99 -8.54
C LEU A 116 -1.01 -13.85 -9.80
N ARG A 117 -0.01 -14.66 -10.12
CA ARG A 117 0.04 -15.48 -11.33
C ARG A 117 -0.30 -16.94 -11.12
N GLY A 118 0.04 -17.49 -9.97
CA GLY A 118 -0.01 -18.94 -9.72
C GLY A 118 -0.94 -19.37 -8.60
N SER A 119 -1.42 -18.45 -7.76
CA SER A 119 -2.27 -18.80 -6.64
C SER A 119 -3.69 -19.13 -7.08
N SER A 120 -4.15 -20.33 -6.77
CA SER A 120 -5.54 -20.74 -6.99
C SER A 120 -6.52 -20.02 -6.07
N PHE A 121 -6.06 -19.45 -4.98
CA PHE A 121 -6.87 -18.75 -3.98
C PHE A 121 -6.77 -17.24 -4.06
N GLY A 122 -6.03 -16.69 -4.98
CA GLY A 122 -5.91 -15.23 -5.24
C GLY A 122 -5.11 -14.66 -4.12
N ALA A 123 -4.32 -14.64 -3.44
CA ALA A 123 -3.94 -14.00 -2.23
C ALA A 123 -2.61 -13.25 -2.29
N MET A 124 -2.54 -12.17 -1.72
CA MET A 124 -1.35 -11.39 -1.45
C MET A 124 -0.93 -11.46 0.03
N VAL A 125 -1.46 -12.44 0.76
CA VAL A 125 -1.34 -12.46 2.23
C VAL A 125 0.09 -12.64 2.68
N LYS A 126 0.86 -13.57 2.07
CA LYS A 126 2.25 -13.81 2.50
C LYS A 126 3.19 -12.68 2.08
N SER A 127 2.92 -12.04 0.96
CA SER A 127 3.70 -10.90 0.48
C SER A 127 3.54 -9.64 1.33
N LYS A 128 2.49 -9.56 2.16
CA LYS A 128 2.09 -8.39 2.95
C LYS A 128 2.05 -8.64 4.46
N SER A 129 1.92 -9.89 4.91
CA SER A 129 1.63 -10.21 6.29
C SER A 129 2.84 -10.19 7.24
N PHE A 130 4.05 -9.90 6.74
CA PHE A 130 5.26 -9.96 7.56
C PHE A 130 5.56 -8.68 8.32
N ALA A 131 5.18 -7.52 7.77
CA ALA A 131 5.42 -6.23 8.42
C ALA A 131 4.54 -5.11 7.85
N SER A 132 4.12 -4.21 8.72
CA SER A 132 3.64 -2.87 8.43
C SER A 132 4.19 -1.92 9.48
N VAL A 133 4.59 -0.72 9.10
CA VAL A 133 5.12 0.28 10.04
C VAL A 133 4.25 1.52 10.01
N ILE A 134 3.88 2.04 11.18
CA ILE A 134 3.04 3.23 11.32
C ILE A 134 3.76 4.34 12.08
N SER A 135 3.36 5.58 11.82
CA SER A 135 3.84 6.74 12.58
C SER A 135 3.48 6.64 14.06
N SER A 136 4.31 7.24 14.91
CA SER A 136 4.10 7.26 16.37
C SER A 136 2.95 8.16 16.83
N VAL A 137 2.42 8.98 15.91
CA VAL A 137 1.36 9.95 16.21
C VAL A 137 0.15 9.64 15.33
N VAL A 138 -1.03 9.70 15.94
CA VAL A 138 -2.32 9.71 15.25
C VAL A 138 -2.82 11.14 15.20
N VAL A 139 -3.02 11.69 14.01
CA VAL A 139 -3.66 13.00 13.82
C VAL A 139 -5.15 12.78 13.77
N THR A 140 -5.91 13.54 14.53
CA THR A 140 -7.36 13.35 14.69
C THR A 140 -8.14 13.62 13.40
N ALA A 141 -9.28 12.97 13.26
CA ALA A 141 -10.08 13.00 12.03
C ALA A 141 -10.58 14.39 11.65
N ASP A 142 -10.90 15.23 12.63
CA ASP A 142 -11.37 16.60 12.41
C ASP A 142 -10.35 17.50 11.71
N GLU A 143 -9.05 17.23 11.89
CA GLU A 143 -7.97 17.97 11.23
C GLU A 143 -7.79 17.59 9.75
N ILE A 144 -8.04 16.34 9.41
CA ILE A 144 -7.60 15.75 8.14
C ILE A 144 -8.76 15.41 7.21
N LEU A 145 -9.89 14.95 7.77
CA LEU A 145 -10.95 14.28 7.01
C LEU A 145 -11.55 15.12 5.88
N SER A 146 -11.65 16.44 6.08
CA SER A 146 -12.21 17.36 5.08
C SER A 146 -11.32 17.56 3.85
N ALA A 147 -10.02 17.31 3.98
CA ALA A 147 -9.01 17.58 2.95
C ALA A 147 -8.02 16.41 2.73
N TRP A 148 -8.39 15.20 3.15
CA TRP A 148 -7.48 14.07 3.09
C TRP A 148 -6.94 13.77 1.68
N GLN A 149 -7.75 14.03 0.63
CA GLN A 149 -7.33 13.83 -0.76
C GLN A 149 -6.29 14.83 -1.25
N ASP A 150 -6.13 15.96 -0.56
CA ASP A 150 -5.14 16.99 -0.92
C ASP A 150 -3.79 16.75 -0.24
N LEU A 151 -3.70 15.76 0.66
CA LEU A 151 -2.45 15.39 1.31
C LEU A 151 -1.42 14.96 0.27
N ARG A 152 -0.19 15.44 0.48
CA ARG A 152 0.98 15.03 -0.29
C ARG A 152 1.86 14.18 0.58
N GLY A 153 2.57 13.27 -0.05
CA GLY A 153 3.55 12.44 0.63
C GLY A 153 4.82 12.31 -0.17
N GLU A 154 5.87 11.95 0.51
CA GLU A 154 7.17 11.68 -0.07
C GLU A 154 7.85 10.52 0.65
N VAL A 155 8.72 9.83 -0.06
CA VAL A 155 9.53 8.76 0.50
C VAL A 155 11.00 9.07 0.31
N TRP A 156 11.74 8.92 1.40
CA TRP A 156 13.18 9.12 1.47
C TRP A 156 13.86 7.79 1.80
N VAL A 157 14.90 7.43 1.07
CA VAL A 157 15.71 6.24 1.33
C VAL A 157 17.14 6.67 1.58
N ASN A 158 17.68 6.32 2.74
CA ASN A 158 19.03 6.73 3.17
C ASN A 158 19.26 8.25 3.03
N GLY A 159 18.27 9.07 3.38
CA GLY A 159 18.34 10.52 3.29
C GLY A 159 18.19 11.10 1.86
N GLN A 160 17.94 10.29 0.85
CA GLN A 160 17.67 10.72 -0.52
C GLN A 160 16.18 10.57 -0.84
N ARG A 161 15.54 11.62 -1.36
CA ARG A 161 14.15 11.52 -1.80
C ARG A 161 14.05 10.69 -3.07
N TRP A 162 13.29 9.61 -2.98
CA TRP A 162 13.05 8.70 -4.09
C TRP A 162 11.79 9.05 -4.87
N CYS A 163 10.73 9.48 -4.19
CA CYS A 163 9.47 9.79 -4.84
C CYS A 163 8.63 10.79 -4.06
N THR A 164 7.63 11.33 -4.75
CA THR A 164 6.55 12.15 -4.20
C THR A 164 5.24 11.69 -4.80
N GLY A 165 4.16 11.76 -4.01
CA GLY A 165 2.82 11.38 -4.43
C GLY A 165 1.76 12.17 -3.71
N SER A 166 0.51 11.80 -3.89
CA SER A 166 -0.61 12.40 -3.18
C SER A 166 -1.68 11.36 -2.85
N ALA A 167 -2.48 11.65 -1.83
CA ALA A 167 -3.63 10.83 -1.47
C ALA A 167 -4.77 10.88 -2.51
N ARG A 168 -4.62 11.71 -3.53
CA ARG A 168 -5.61 11.87 -4.60
C ARG A 168 -5.57 10.66 -5.53
N GLY A 169 -6.71 10.01 -5.73
CA GLY A 169 -6.84 9.00 -6.76
C GLY A 169 -7.41 7.63 -6.38
N PRO A 170 -7.73 7.29 -5.13
CA PRO A 170 -8.41 6.03 -4.89
C PRO A 170 -9.79 6.04 -5.58
N SER A 171 -10.17 4.87 -6.09
CA SER A 171 -11.47 4.69 -6.76
C SER A 171 -12.66 4.76 -5.79
N HIS A 172 -12.38 4.65 -4.49
CA HIS A 172 -13.36 4.63 -3.41
C HIS A 172 -12.96 5.59 -2.30
N GLY A 173 -13.94 6.28 -1.72
CA GLY A 173 -13.72 7.14 -0.56
C GLY A 173 -13.53 6.33 0.74
N ILE A 174 -12.95 6.94 1.76
CA ILE A 174 -12.70 6.28 3.07
C ILE A 174 -13.99 5.68 3.64
N GLY A 175 -15.10 6.43 3.59
CA GLY A 175 -16.39 5.93 4.09
C GLY A 175 -16.90 4.69 3.33
N GLU A 176 -16.67 4.62 2.01
CA GLU A 176 -17.02 3.45 1.20
C GLU A 176 -16.13 2.25 1.54
N MET A 177 -14.82 2.48 1.77
CA MET A 177 -13.89 1.43 2.21
C MET A 177 -14.32 0.84 3.56
N VAL A 178 -14.64 1.71 4.53
CA VAL A 178 -15.12 1.30 5.86
C VAL A 178 -16.45 0.54 5.77
N ALA A 179 -17.44 1.07 5.02
CA ALA A 179 -18.74 0.43 4.89
C ALA A 179 -18.63 -0.95 4.23
N TYR A 180 -17.79 -1.08 3.23
CA TYR A 180 -17.56 -2.36 2.56
C TYR A 180 -16.86 -3.37 3.48
N ALA A 181 -15.82 -2.95 4.22
CA ALA A 181 -15.12 -3.81 5.18
C ALA A 181 -16.02 -4.21 6.37
N ALA A 182 -17.04 -3.39 6.71
CA ALA A 182 -17.98 -3.66 7.80
C ALA A 182 -19.26 -4.39 7.34
N ALA A 183 -19.35 -4.78 6.07
CA ALA A 183 -20.52 -5.51 5.55
C ALA A 183 -20.56 -6.94 6.11
N ASP A 184 -21.54 -7.22 6.96
CA ASP A 184 -21.74 -8.46 7.72
C ASP A 184 -20.57 -8.88 8.64
N GLU A 185 -19.58 -8.01 8.78
CA GLU A 185 -18.43 -8.15 9.68
C GLU A 185 -18.36 -6.98 10.66
N THR A 186 -17.77 -7.18 11.83
CA THR A 186 -17.54 -6.09 12.77
C THR A 186 -16.12 -5.57 12.61
N LEU A 187 -16.00 -4.35 12.08
CA LEU A 187 -14.75 -3.61 12.10
C LEU A 187 -14.59 -2.96 13.48
N GLN A 188 -13.61 -3.41 14.24
CA GLN A 188 -13.43 -3.01 15.64
C GLN A 188 -12.85 -1.61 15.78
N ALA A 189 -13.13 -0.94 16.92
CA ALA A 189 -12.36 0.22 17.34
C ALA A 189 -10.87 -0.14 17.44
N GLY A 190 -10.00 0.77 17.00
CA GLY A 190 -8.56 0.51 16.88
C GLY A 190 -8.14 -0.23 15.61
N ALA A 191 -9.08 -0.66 14.75
CA ALA A 191 -8.71 -1.22 13.46
C ALA A 191 -7.97 -0.18 12.62
N LEU A 192 -6.92 -0.65 11.92
CA LEU A 192 -6.13 0.12 10.98
C LEU A 192 -6.50 -0.28 9.55
N ILE A 193 -6.79 0.69 8.70
CA ILE A 193 -7.07 0.48 7.28
C ILE A 193 -6.07 1.28 6.46
N GLY A 194 -5.25 0.61 5.64
CA GLY A 194 -4.47 1.27 4.61
C GLY A 194 -5.35 1.68 3.42
N THR A 195 -5.18 2.90 2.92
CA THR A 195 -6.00 3.41 1.82
C THR A 195 -5.47 3.02 0.44
N GLY A 196 -4.38 2.29 0.39
CA GLY A 196 -3.63 1.98 -0.82
C GLY A 196 -2.50 2.97 -1.08
N THR A 197 -1.49 2.48 -1.76
CA THR A 197 -0.25 3.22 -2.05
C THR A 197 -0.53 4.54 -2.78
N PHE A 198 0.07 5.63 -2.33
CA PHE A 198 0.06 6.89 -3.09
C PHE A 198 0.73 6.65 -4.45
N PRO A 199 0.08 7.03 -5.55
CA PRO A 199 0.63 6.81 -6.89
C PRO A 199 2.07 7.28 -7.02
N GLY A 200 2.95 6.41 -7.50
CA GLY A 200 4.38 6.66 -7.64
C GLY A 200 5.19 6.53 -6.35
N CYS A 201 4.58 6.12 -5.22
CA CYS A 201 5.25 6.01 -3.93
C CYS A 201 5.48 4.55 -3.49
N SER A 202 5.94 3.73 -4.41
CA SER A 202 6.56 2.44 -4.15
C SER A 202 7.80 2.24 -5.03
N GLY A 203 8.76 1.45 -4.57
CA GLY A 203 9.99 1.19 -5.31
C GLY A 203 9.73 0.55 -6.67
N ILE A 204 8.77 -0.39 -6.74
CA ILE A 204 8.41 -1.09 -7.99
C ILE A 204 7.82 -0.14 -9.04
N GLU A 205 7.09 0.90 -8.65
CA GLU A 205 6.53 1.89 -9.59
C GLU A 205 7.60 2.79 -10.19
N ILE A 206 8.65 3.08 -9.43
CA ILE A 206 9.75 3.97 -9.83
C ILE A 206 10.99 3.22 -10.33
N GLY A 207 10.92 1.87 -10.39
CA GLY A 207 12.02 1.03 -10.86
C GLY A 207 13.25 1.02 -9.94
N ARG A 208 13.04 1.16 -8.62
CA ARG A 208 14.09 1.12 -7.60
C ARG A 208 13.86 -0.02 -6.62
N GLN A 209 14.94 -0.68 -6.22
CA GLN A 209 14.94 -1.79 -5.28
C GLN A 209 15.66 -1.41 -3.99
N LEU A 210 15.05 -1.78 -2.85
CA LEU A 210 15.69 -1.70 -1.55
C LEU A 210 16.78 -2.77 -1.39
N ARG A 211 17.71 -2.49 -0.52
CA ARG A 211 18.78 -3.42 -0.10
C ARG A 211 18.70 -3.64 1.41
N PRO A 212 19.14 -4.78 1.90
CA PRO A 212 19.32 -4.96 3.34
C PRO A 212 20.20 -3.84 3.92
N GLY A 213 19.73 -3.23 5.01
CA GLY A 213 20.35 -2.08 5.65
C GLY A 213 19.75 -0.72 5.25
N ASP A 214 18.95 -0.65 4.20
CA ASP A 214 18.31 0.61 3.81
C ASP A 214 17.30 1.08 4.85
N THR A 215 17.30 2.40 5.09
CA THR A 215 16.31 3.08 5.92
C THR A 215 15.37 3.88 5.04
N VAL A 216 14.08 3.59 5.17
CA VAL A 216 12.99 4.24 4.44
C VAL A 216 12.23 5.14 5.39
N GLU A 217 12.09 6.41 5.04
CA GLU A 217 11.23 7.36 5.74
C GLU A 217 10.06 7.74 4.83
N CYS A 218 8.87 7.34 5.23
CA CYS A 218 7.60 7.71 4.63
C CYS A 218 7.06 8.96 5.31
N ARG A 219 6.73 10.00 4.57
CA ARG A 219 6.20 11.27 5.09
C ARG A 219 4.87 11.61 4.43
N ILE A 220 3.92 12.12 5.22
CA ILE A 220 2.66 12.70 4.71
C ILE A 220 2.45 14.05 5.38
N ASP A 221 2.18 15.07 4.56
CA ASP A 221 1.88 16.43 5.02
C ASP A 221 0.81 16.40 6.12
N LYS A 222 1.01 17.21 7.17
CA LYS A 222 0.11 17.33 8.31
C LYS A 222 -0.06 16.08 9.18
N ILE A 223 0.46 14.91 8.75
CA ILE A 223 0.39 13.66 9.54
C ILE A 223 1.72 13.42 10.25
N GLY A 224 2.84 13.56 9.54
CA GLY A 224 4.17 13.28 10.08
C GLY A 224 4.95 12.27 9.25
N SER A 225 5.74 11.42 9.92
CA SER A 225 6.56 10.42 9.25
C SER A 225 6.54 9.08 9.97
N ALA A 226 6.89 8.03 9.23
CA ALA A 226 7.20 6.70 9.72
C ALA A 226 8.49 6.21 9.09
N THR A 227 9.44 5.80 9.91
CA THR A 227 10.77 5.32 9.51
C THR A 227 10.85 3.81 9.68
N THR A 228 11.37 3.14 8.69
CA THR A 228 11.55 1.68 8.67
C THR A 228 12.98 1.37 8.26
N THR A 229 13.71 0.58 9.03
CA THR A 229 14.99 0.00 8.60
C THR A 229 14.74 -1.41 8.10
N TYR A 230 15.16 -1.71 6.85
CA TYR A 230 15.09 -3.05 6.29
C TYR A 230 16.37 -3.80 6.66
N GLY A 231 16.29 -4.64 7.65
CA GLY A 231 17.42 -5.38 8.23
C GLY A 231 18.05 -6.41 7.28
N SER A 232 19.01 -7.16 7.79
CA SER A 232 19.61 -8.29 7.07
C SER A 232 18.60 -9.43 6.91
N VAL A 233 18.89 -10.34 5.98
CA VAL A 233 18.14 -11.59 5.88
C VAL A 233 18.26 -12.36 7.18
N ALA A 234 17.14 -12.80 7.73
CA ALA A 234 17.11 -13.61 8.95
C ALA A 234 18.02 -14.84 8.79
N SER A 235 18.88 -15.08 9.78
CA SER A 235 19.85 -16.21 9.79
C SER A 235 19.17 -17.58 9.94
#